data_48b207acfe61bf2090b691138b245466
#
_entry.id   48b207acfe61bf2090b691138b245466
#
_cell.length_a   1.000
_cell.length_b   1.000
_cell.length_c   1.000
_cell.angle_alpha   90.00
_cell.angle_beta   90.00
_cell.angle_gamma   90.00
#
_symmetry.space_group_name_H-M   'P 1'
#
loop_
_entity.id
_entity.type
_entity.pdbx_description
1 polymer ?
#
loop_
_entity_poly.entity_id
_entity_poly.type
_entity_poly.pdbx_seq_one_letter_code
_entity_poly.pdbx_strand_id
1 'polypeptide(L)'
;RRLVDLYIKFCDTIFKRYQHKVKFWLTFNEINAGVYSFGGYLGLGILNEGTTSNYDQVDIPQQRFQALHHQFIASAKAVQLGHKINPDFKIGCMVALTANYAYSCNPEDQLANQKSWEYCNYYCGDVQVKGEYPYFAKRIWQEHNIEIKMEEGDNEILKAGTVDFFSFSYYMSNCISTDNSLLKTKGNL
;
A
#
# COMPACT_ATOMS: atom_id res chain seq x y z
N ARG A 1 8.42 -4.84 -13.44
CA ARG A 1 8.29 -3.61 -14.25
C ARG A 1 7.32 -3.75 -15.42
N ARG A 2 7.37 -4.81 -16.22
CA ARG A 2 6.45 -5.01 -17.36
C ARG A 2 4.96 -4.81 -17.00
N LEU A 3 4.55 -5.24 -15.81
CA LEU A 3 3.17 -5.06 -15.33
C LEU A 3 2.83 -3.58 -15.11
N VAL A 4 3.80 -2.76 -14.68
CA VAL A 4 3.62 -1.30 -14.55
C VAL A 4 3.26 -0.69 -15.90
N ASP A 5 3.97 -1.05 -16.97
CA ASP A 5 3.72 -0.50 -18.31
C ASP A 5 2.35 -0.93 -18.85
N LEU A 6 1.93 -2.17 -18.58
CA LEU A 6 0.60 -2.65 -18.94
C LEU A 6 -0.51 -1.91 -18.19
N TYR A 7 -0.30 -1.65 -16.89
CA TYR A 7 -1.22 -0.88 -16.07
C TYR A 7 -1.35 0.57 -16.58
N ILE A 8 -0.23 1.22 -16.93
CA ILE A 8 -0.26 2.57 -17.49
C ILE A 8 -0.97 2.62 -18.84
N LYS A 9 -0.80 1.62 -19.70
CA LYS A 9 -1.57 1.50 -20.94
C LYS A 9 -3.07 1.35 -20.69
N PHE A 10 -3.45 0.59 -19.68
CA PHE A 10 -4.85 0.49 -19.25
C PHE A 10 -5.37 1.84 -18.75
N CYS A 11 -4.63 2.53 -17.87
CA CYS A 11 -4.98 3.85 -17.35
C CYS A 11 -5.14 4.88 -18.49
N ASP A 12 -4.25 4.92 -19.47
CA ASP A 12 -4.34 5.81 -20.62
C ASP A 12 -5.66 5.62 -21.35
N THR A 13 -6.05 4.37 -21.58
CA THR A 13 -7.30 4.04 -22.27
C THR A 13 -8.53 4.50 -21.49
N ILE A 14 -8.61 4.20 -20.19
CA ILE A 14 -9.79 4.54 -19.39
C ILE A 14 -9.88 6.04 -19.09
N PHE A 15 -8.75 6.70 -18.81
CA PHE A 15 -8.73 8.14 -18.56
C PHE A 15 -9.22 8.92 -19.77
N LYS A 16 -8.72 8.62 -20.98
CA LYS A 16 -9.18 9.23 -22.23
C LYS A 16 -10.66 8.96 -22.50
N ARG A 17 -11.11 7.72 -22.28
CA ARG A 17 -12.50 7.32 -22.55
C ARG A 17 -13.49 8.03 -21.63
N TYR A 18 -13.13 8.25 -20.37
CA TYR A 18 -14.04 8.77 -19.35
C TYR A 18 -13.70 10.19 -18.88
N GLN A 19 -12.76 10.90 -19.54
CA GLN A 19 -12.27 12.22 -19.12
C GLN A 19 -13.34 13.29 -18.90
N HIS A 20 -14.50 13.17 -19.59
CA HIS A 20 -15.61 14.10 -19.45
C HIS A 20 -16.74 13.61 -18.53
N LYS A 21 -16.58 12.42 -17.94
CA LYS A 21 -17.62 11.76 -17.13
C LYS A 21 -17.17 11.50 -15.70
N VAL A 22 -15.88 11.24 -15.48
CA VAL A 22 -15.32 10.87 -14.18
C VAL A 22 -14.24 11.87 -13.81
N LYS A 23 -14.38 12.47 -12.66
CA LYS A 23 -13.42 13.43 -12.11
C LYS A 23 -12.53 12.83 -11.03
N PHE A 24 -13.09 11.92 -10.21
CA PHE A 24 -12.40 11.32 -9.07
C PHE A 24 -11.97 9.90 -9.40
N TRP A 25 -10.70 9.59 -9.17
CA TRP A 25 -10.09 8.30 -9.47
C TRP A 25 -9.32 7.77 -8.27
N LEU A 26 -9.25 6.47 -8.14
CA LEU A 26 -8.36 5.79 -7.19
C LEU A 26 -7.42 4.88 -7.99
N THR A 27 -6.14 4.91 -7.68
CA THR A 27 -5.14 4.11 -8.40
C THR A 27 -5.24 2.63 -8.07
N PHE A 28 -5.31 2.31 -6.79
CA PHE A 28 -5.44 0.95 -6.27
C PHE A 28 -6.39 0.91 -5.08
N ASN A 29 -7.16 -0.18 -5.00
CA ASN A 29 -7.99 -0.46 -3.85
C ASN A 29 -7.13 -1.02 -2.71
N GLU A 30 -7.24 -0.42 -1.52
CA GLU A 30 -6.63 -0.93 -0.29
C GLU A 30 -5.17 -1.38 -0.45
N ILE A 31 -4.36 -0.52 -1.05
CA ILE A 31 -2.97 -0.84 -1.43
C ILE A 31 -2.13 -1.39 -0.27
N ASN A 32 -2.46 -1.00 0.97
CA ASN A 32 -1.79 -1.47 2.17
C ASN A 32 -2.06 -2.95 2.50
N ALA A 33 -3.00 -3.62 1.82
CA ALA A 33 -3.07 -5.09 1.85
C ALA A 33 -1.73 -5.72 1.46
N GLY A 34 -0.94 -5.06 0.61
CA GLY A 34 0.39 -5.49 0.19
C GLY A 34 1.43 -5.59 1.32
N VAL A 35 1.21 -5.04 2.51
CA VAL A 35 2.12 -5.25 3.65
C VAL A 35 1.86 -6.57 4.37
N TYR A 36 0.73 -7.24 4.11
CA TYR A 36 0.34 -8.50 4.72
C TYR A 36 0.55 -9.68 3.76
N SER A 37 0.75 -10.87 4.28
CA SER A 37 0.99 -12.08 3.50
C SER A 37 -0.12 -12.36 2.46
N PHE A 38 -1.38 -12.23 2.86
CA PHE A 38 -2.52 -12.44 1.96
C PHE A 38 -2.54 -11.45 0.79
N GLY A 39 -1.99 -10.25 0.99
CA GLY A 39 -1.91 -9.21 -0.05
C GLY A 39 -0.98 -9.56 -1.20
N GLY A 40 -0.05 -10.48 -0.98
CA GLY A 40 0.78 -11.03 -2.06
C GLY A 40 -0.05 -11.61 -3.20
N TYR A 41 -1.01 -12.46 -2.86
CA TYR A 41 -1.94 -13.07 -3.81
C TYR A 41 -3.05 -12.09 -4.24
N LEU A 42 -3.80 -11.53 -3.26
CA LEU A 42 -5.02 -10.77 -3.54
C LEU A 42 -4.76 -9.38 -4.14
N GLY A 43 -3.71 -8.69 -3.68
CA GLY A 43 -3.45 -7.29 -4.05
C GLY A 43 -2.34 -7.13 -5.08
N LEU A 44 -1.33 -8.01 -5.06
CA LEU A 44 -0.12 -7.88 -5.86
C LEU A 44 -0.03 -8.92 -6.98
N GLY A 45 -0.94 -9.90 -7.03
CA GLY A 45 -0.98 -10.93 -8.06
C GLY A 45 0.22 -11.87 -8.05
N ILE A 46 0.85 -12.06 -6.87
CA ILE A 46 1.95 -13.01 -6.72
C ILE A 46 1.35 -14.41 -6.57
N LEU A 47 1.72 -15.28 -7.49
CA LEU A 47 1.28 -16.67 -7.52
C LEU A 47 2.51 -17.56 -7.48
N ASN A 48 2.58 -18.47 -6.50
CA ASN A 48 3.65 -19.43 -6.43
C ASN A 48 3.51 -20.47 -7.54
N GLU A 49 4.64 -20.95 -8.07
CA GLU A 49 4.67 -21.92 -9.15
C GLU A 49 3.87 -23.18 -8.80
N GLY A 50 3.05 -23.63 -9.75
CA GLY A 50 2.21 -24.82 -9.59
C GLY A 50 0.96 -24.63 -8.71
N THR A 51 0.68 -23.41 -8.22
CA THR A 51 -0.49 -23.14 -7.37
C THR A 51 -1.54 -22.30 -8.10
N THR A 52 -2.79 -22.39 -7.67
CA THR A 52 -3.91 -21.62 -8.22
C THR A 52 -4.82 -21.05 -7.13
N SER A 53 -4.58 -21.40 -5.87
CA SER A 53 -5.41 -21.03 -4.73
C SER A 53 -4.66 -20.08 -3.78
N ASN A 54 -5.39 -19.17 -3.15
CA ASN A 54 -4.85 -18.33 -2.07
C ASN A 54 -4.32 -19.15 -0.89
N TYR A 55 -4.91 -20.33 -0.63
CA TYR A 55 -4.52 -21.18 0.49
C TYR A 55 -3.20 -21.93 0.28
N ASP A 56 -2.74 -22.03 -0.97
CA ASP A 56 -1.51 -22.73 -1.34
C ASP A 56 -0.30 -21.78 -1.44
N GLN A 57 -0.49 -20.51 -1.16
CA GLN A 57 0.58 -19.52 -1.30
C GLN A 57 1.54 -19.55 -0.11
N VAL A 58 2.82 -19.55 -0.41
CA VAL A 58 3.90 -19.31 0.55
C VAL A 58 4.31 -17.85 0.45
N ASP A 59 4.18 -17.10 1.54
CA ASP A 59 4.58 -15.70 1.57
C ASP A 59 6.11 -15.56 1.54
N ILE A 60 6.60 -14.74 0.61
CA ILE A 60 7.99 -14.34 0.52
C ILE A 60 8.03 -12.82 0.66
N PRO A 61 8.27 -12.28 1.88
CA PRO A 61 8.22 -10.84 2.16
C PRO A 61 9.05 -10.01 1.19
N GLN A 62 10.25 -10.49 0.82
CA GLN A 62 11.12 -9.83 -0.16
C GLN A 62 10.41 -9.60 -1.50
N GLN A 63 9.72 -10.61 -2.03
CA GLN A 63 8.99 -10.50 -3.30
C GLN A 63 7.77 -9.60 -3.16
N ARG A 64 7.06 -9.74 -2.06
CA ARG A 64 5.84 -8.98 -1.77
C ARG A 64 6.12 -7.48 -1.66
N PHE A 65 7.11 -7.07 -0.88
CA PHE A 65 7.47 -5.66 -0.76
C PHE A 65 8.09 -5.09 -2.04
N GLN A 66 8.85 -5.89 -2.81
CA GLN A 66 9.32 -5.48 -4.12
C GLN A 66 8.16 -5.27 -5.11
N ALA A 67 7.16 -6.14 -5.10
CA ALA A 67 5.96 -5.98 -5.92
C ALA A 67 5.14 -4.75 -5.48
N LEU A 68 5.02 -4.50 -4.17
CA LEU A 68 4.39 -3.31 -3.63
C LEU A 68 5.12 -2.03 -4.05
N HIS A 69 6.47 -2.04 -4.08
CA HIS A 69 7.25 -0.93 -4.65
C HIS A 69 6.86 -0.67 -6.12
N HIS A 70 6.76 -1.71 -6.94
CA HIS A 70 6.32 -1.56 -8.32
C HIS A 70 4.88 -1.02 -8.43
N GLN A 71 4.02 -1.35 -7.47
CA GLN A 71 2.66 -0.82 -7.40
C GLN A 71 2.65 0.68 -7.02
N PHE A 72 3.55 1.14 -6.14
CA PHE A 72 3.75 2.57 -5.90
C PHE A 72 4.22 3.31 -7.14
N ILE A 73 5.17 2.76 -7.88
CA ILE A 73 5.62 3.35 -9.15
C ILE A 73 4.47 3.40 -10.17
N ALA A 74 3.66 2.36 -10.25
CA ALA A 74 2.49 2.33 -11.13
C ALA A 74 1.46 3.41 -10.72
N SER A 75 1.19 3.57 -9.43
CA SER A 75 0.32 4.62 -8.90
C SER A 75 0.83 6.01 -9.28
N ALA A 76 2.09 6.31 -9.01
CA ALA A 76 2.69 7.60 -9.29
C ALA A 76 2.67 7.94 -10.80
N LYS A 77 2.99 6.98 -11.66
CA LYS A 77 2.88 7.17 -13.12
C LYS A 77 1.43 7.39 -13.58
N ALA A 78 0.46 6.71 -12.95
CA ALA A 78 -0.95 6.88 -13.28
C ALA A 78 -1.45 8.29 -12.90
N VAL A 79 -1.01 8.83 -11.74
CA VAL A 79 -1.32 10.21 -11.32
C VAL A 79 -0.78 11.20 -12.36
N GLN A 80 0.50 11.10 -12.71
CA GLN A 80 1.12 11.98 -13.71
C GLN A 80 0.42 11.91 -15.08
N LEU A 81 0.09 10.69 -15.52
CA LEU A 81 -0.63 10.47 -16.77
C LEU A 81 -2.03 11.09 -16.73
N GLY A 82 -2.75 10.88 -15.62
CA GLY A 82 -4.10 11.40 -15.48
C GLY A 82 -4.14 12.94 -15.53
N HIS A 83 -3.26 13.62 -14.81
CA HIS A 83 -3.15 15.08 -14.85
C HIS A 83 -2.70 15.61 -16.22
N LYS A 84 -1.89 14.84 -16.96
CA LYS A 84 -1.52 15.18 -18.34
C LYS A 84 -2.71 15.10 -19.30
N ILE A 85 -3.62 14.13 -19.10
CA ILE A 85 -4.82 13.94 -19.92
C ILE A 85 -5.88 14.97 -19.55
N ASN A 86 -6.12 15.18 -18.27
CA ASN A 86 -7.07 16.16 -17.75
C ASN A 86 -6.57 16.73 -16.41
N PRO A 87 -6.14 18.00 -16.39
CA PRO A 87 -5.66 18.67 -15.16
C PRO A 87 -6.72 18.78 -14.05
N ASP A 88 -8.01 18.64 -14.36
CA ASP A 88 -9.10 18.70 -13.38
C ASP A 88 -9.35 17.35 -12.67
N PHE A 89 -8.68 16.30 -13.10
CA PHE A 89 -8.77 15.02 -12.39
C PHE A 89 -8.27 15.15 -10.97
N LYS A 90 -8.96 14.45 -10.07
CA LYS A 90 -8.56 14.23 -8.68
C LYS A 90 -8.27 12.76 -8.50
N ILE A 91 -6.99 12.43 -8.35
CA ILE A 91 -6.51 11.06 -8.32
C ILE A 91 -5.96 10.78 -6.91
N GLY A 92 -6.62 9.89 -6.21
CA GLY A 92 -6.33 9.57 -4.82
C GLY A 92 -5.72 8.19 -4.61
N CYS A 93 -5.35 7.95 -3.37
CA CYS A 93 -5.04 6.63 -2.85
C CYS A 93 -6.12 6.15 -1.87
N MET A 94 -6.14 4.84 -1.64
CA MET A 94 -7.06 4.21 -0.72
C MET A 94 -6.35 3.14 0.11
N VAL A 95 -6.58 3.16 1.41
CA VAL A 95 -6.09 2.16 2.35
C VAL A 95 -7.24 1.48 3.10
N ALA A 96 -7.06 0.20 3.45
CA ALA A 96 -7.88 -0.45 4.48
C ALA A 96 -7.41 0.06 5.83
N LEU A 97 -8.15 0.98 6.43
CA LEU A 97 -7.79 1.56 7.71
C LEU A 97 -8.13 0.62 8.86
N THR A 98 -7.12 0.26 9.63
CA THR A 98 -7.31 -0.36 10.94
C THR A 98 -6.98 0.68 12.00
N ALA A 99 -8.00 1.15 12.72
CA ALA A 99 -7.81 2.12 13.81
C ALA A 99 -7.33 1.39 15.07
N ASN A 100 -6.04 1.43 15.32
CA ASN A 100 -5.39 0.76 16.43
C ASN A 100 -5.21 1.73 17.61
N TYR A 101 -5.53 1.26 18.81
CA TYR A 101 -5.35 1.98 20.08
C TYR A 101 -4.41 1.17 20.98
N ALA A 102 -3.57 1.84 21.76
CA ALA A 102 -2.83 1.15 22.80
C ALA A 102 -3.79 0.65 23.87
N TYR A 103 -3.65 -0.60 24.29
CA TYR A 103 -4.52 -1.22 25.31
C TYR A 103 -4.39 -0.54 26.66
N SER A 104 -3.19 -0.07 27.01
CA SER A 104 -2.91 0.62 28.25
C SER A 104 -1.97 1.81 28.06
N CYS A 105 -1.75 2.58 29.14
CA CYS A 105 -0.75 3.65 29.16
C CYS A 105 0.70 3.14 29.31
N ASN A 106 0.92 1.82 29.40
CA ASN A 106 2.26 1.24 29.43
C ASN A 106 3.05 1.69 28.19
N PRO A 107 4.28 2.23 28.36
CA PRO A 107 5.11 2.66 27.23
C PRO A 107 5.33 1.60 26.14
N GLU A 108 5.38 0.31 26.51
CA GLU A 108 5.53 -0.77 25.55
C GLU A 108 4.29 -0.95 24.67
N ASP A 109 3.07 -0.83 25.24
CA ASP A 109 1.82 -0.85 24.48
C ASP A 109 1.71 0.36 23.56
N GLN A 110 2.12 1.56 24.02
CA GLN A 110 2.14 2.77 23.21
C GLN A 110 3.08 2.63 22.02
N LEU A 111 4.30 2.12 22.24
CA LEU A 111 5.27 1.89 21.18
C LEU A 111 4.81 0.82 20.19
N ALA A 112 4.22 -0.27 20.69
CA ALA A 112 3.65 -1.32 19.84
C ALA A 112 2.52 -0.78 18.97
N ASN A 113 1.65 0.06 19.54
CA ASN A 113 0.58 0.71 18.80
C ASN A 113 1.11 1.66 17.71
N GLN A 114 2.11 2.49 18.03
CA GLN A 114 2.78 3.34 17.03
C GLN A 114 3.33 2.52 15.87
N LYS A 115 4.09 1.46 16.17
CA LYS A 115 4.64 0.55 15.14
C LYS A 115 3.55 -0.08 14.28
N SER A 116 2.41 -0.43 14.88
CA SER A 116 1.26 -0.97 14.17
C SER A 116 0.68 0.05 13.17
N TRP A 117 0.50 1.31 13.58
CA TRP A 117 0.07 2.38 12.67
C TRP A 117 1.05 2.63 11.54
N GLU A 118 2.34 2.66 11.84
CA GLU A 118 3.41 2.80 10.85
C GLU A 118 3.35 1.70 9.80
N TYR A 119 3.16 0.46 10.23
CA TYR A 119 3.12 -0.70 9.34
C TYR A 119 1.82 -0.79 8.54
N CYS A 120 0.67 -0.72 9.24
CA CYS A 120 -0.64 -0.99 8.64
C CYS A 120 -1.14 0.16 7.75
N ASN A 121 -0.97 1.41 8.22
CA ASN A 121 -1.64 2.56 7.63
C ASN A 121 -0.67 3.51 6.95
N TYR A 122 0.42 3.89 7.63
CA TYR A 122 1.26 4.98 7.16
C TYR A 122 2.26 4.58 6.09
N TYR A 123 2.78 3.34 6.11
CA TYR A 123 3.80 2.92 5.15
C TYR A 123 3.37 3.18 3.70
N CYS A 124 2.20 2.71 3.31
CA CYS A 124 1.67 2.92 1.96
C CYS A 124 1.15 4.34 1.74
N GLY A 125 0.45 4.90 2.75
CA GLY A 125 -0.11 6.24 2.67
C GLY A 125 0.96 7.30 2.48
N ASP A 126 2.04 7.23 3.26
CA ASP A 126 3.14 8.20 3.16
C ASP A 126 3.83 8.16 1.81
N VAL A 127 4.09 6.96 1.25
CA VAL A 127 4.70 6.86 -0.08
C VAL A 127 3.83 7.52 -1.14
N GLN A 128 2.52 7.31 -1.12
CA GLN A 128 1.63 7.89 -2.13
C GLN A 128 1.34 9.38 -1.93
N VAL A 129 1.31 9.85 -0.67
CA VAL A 129 1.01 11.26 -0.35
C VAL A 129 2.26 12.14 -0.39
N LYS A 130 3.40 11.63 0.08
CA LYS A 130 4.65 12.39 0.19
C LYS A 130 5.59 12.17 -0.99
N GLY A 131 5.39 11.08 -1.75
CA GLY A 131 6.25 10.69 -2.87
C GLY A 131 7.63 10.19 -2.45
N GLU A 132 7.73 9.67 -1.23
CA GLU A 132 8.98 9.14 -0.68
C GLU A 132 8.68 8.14 0.43
N TYR A 133 9.61 7.21 0.66
CA TYR A 133 9.47 6.28 1.76
C TYR A 133 9.60 7.01 3.12
N PRO A 134 8.73 6.68 4.10
CA PRO A 134 8.82 7.28 5.42
C PRO A 134 10.09 6.84 6.15
N TYR A 135 10.53 7.63 7.14
CA TYR A 135 11.76 7.37 7.90
C TYR A 135 11.78 5.97 8.54
N PHE A 136 10.63 5.46 8.95
CA PHE A 136 10.49 4.15 9.59
C PHE A 136 10.51 2.96 8.59
N ALA A 137 10.48 3.22 7.28
CA ALA A 137 10.51 2.14 6.28
C ALA A 137 11.75 1.27 6.41
N LYS A 138 12.92 1.88 6.68
CA LYS A 138 14.18 1.14 6.88
C LYS A 138 14.10 0.14 8.03
N ARG A 139 13.41 0.50 9.13
CA ARG A 139 13.18 -0.42 10.25
C ARG A 139 12.32 -1.60 9.82
N ILE A 140 11.22 -1.36 9.10
CA ILE A 140 10.35 -2.42 8.57
C ILE A 140 11.14 -3.37 7.66
N TRP A 141 11.95 -2.83 6.77
CA TRP A 141 12.78 -3.65 5.88
C TRP A 141 13.79 -4.51 6.64
N GLN A 142 14.45 -3.96 7.66
CA GLN A 142 15.38 -4.69 8.51
C GLN A 142 14.68 -5.81 9.31
N GLU A 143 13.52 -5.51 9.92
CA GLU A 143 12.74 -6.48 10.70
C GLU A 143 12.27 -7.67 9.85
N HIS A 144 12.08 -7.48 8.55
CA HIS A 144 11.59 -8.51 7.60
C HIS A 144 12.67 -9.01 6.62
N ASN A 145 13.93 -8.61 6.77
CA ASN A 145 15.04 -8.95 5.87
C ASN A 145 14.73 -8.59 4.40
N ILE A 146 14.27 -7.36 4.18
CA ILE A 146 13.86 -6.84 2.87
C ILE A 146 14.91 -5.87 2.34
N GLU A 147 15.23 -6.00 1.06
CA GLU A 147 16.02 -5.05 0.28
C GLU A 147 15.21 -4.61 -0.94
N ILE A 148 14.72 -3.37 -0.94
CA ILE A 148 14.00 -2.82 -2.10
C ILE A 148 14.99 -2.42 -3.19
N LYS A 149 14.89 -3.09 -4.33
CA LYS A 149 15.66 -2.74 -5.53
C LYS A 149 14.93 -1.64 -6.29
N MET A 150 15.45 -0.43 -6.18
CA MET A 150 14.97 0.72 -6.93
C MET A 150 15.76 0.86 -8.23
N GLU A 151 15.08 1.25 -9.30
CA GLU A 151 15.71 1.64 -10.56
C GLU A 151 16.03 3.14 -10.54
N GLU A 152 16.95 3.55 -11.41
CA GLU A 152 17.23 4.97 -11.64
C GLU A 152 15.94 5.71 -12.02
N GLY A 153 15.68 6.85 -11.39
CA GLY A 153 14.48 7.66 -11.61
C GLY A 153 13.25 7.26 -10.76
N ASP A 154 13.30 6.20 -9.96
CA ASP A 154 12.15 5.79 -9.15
C ASP A 154 11.74 6.84 -8.11
N ASN A 155 12.71 7.47 -7.47
CA ASN A 155 12.43 8.52 -6.49
C ASN A 155 11.77 9.75 -7.13
N GLU A 156 12.23 10.13 -8.31
CA GLU A 156 11.68 11.24 -9.09
C GLU A 156 10.25 10.93 -9.54
N ILE A 157 10.00 9.70 -9.97
CA ILE A 157 8.65 9.22 -10.34
C ILE A 157 7.71 9.30 -9.15
N LEU A 158 8.10 8.79 -7.99
CA LEU A 158 7.29 8.85 -6.78
C LEU A 158 6.99 10.29 -6.38
N LYS A 159 8.02 11.15 -6.37
CA LYS A 159 7.89 12.56 -5.99
C LYS A 159 6.98 13.36 -6.92
N ALA A 160 7.06 13.09 -8.21
CA ALA A 160 6.24 13.78 -9.22
C ALA A 160 4.80 13.24 -9.32
N GLY A 161 4.54 12.07 -8.74
CA GLY A 161 3.25 11.37 -8.86
C GLY A 161 2.50 11.23 -7.54
N THR A 162 2.60 12.23 -6.64
CA THR A 162 1.83 12.26 -5.39
C THR A 162 0.34 12.42 -5.66
N VAL A 163 -0.48 11.79 -4.82
CA VAL A 163 -1.93 11.80 -4.97
C VAL A 163 -2.57 13.13 -4.53
N ASP A 164 -3.73 13.45 -5.10
CA ASP A 164 -4.49 14.66 -4.75
C ASP A 164 -5.26 14.55 -3.45
N PHE A 165 -5.64 13.32 -3.06
CA PHE A 165 -6.37 13.06 -1.83
C PHE A 165 -6.09 11.67 -1.29
N PHE A 166 -6.23 11.54 0.02
CA PHE A 166 -6.16 10.28 0.75
C PHE A 166 -7.56 9.81 1.12
N SER A 167 -7.85 8.54 0.89
CA SER A 167 -9.11 7.91 1.30
C SER A 167 -8.86 6.57 1.99
N PHE A 168 -9.86 6.08 2.69
CA PHE A 168 -9.75 4.82 3.41
C PHE A 168 -11.10 4.09 3.51
N SER A 169 -11.05 2.77 3.56
CA SER A 169 -12.13 1.92 4.03
C SER A 169 -11.95 1.69 5.52
N TYR A 170 -12.95 2.02 6.32
CA TYR A 170 -12.94 1.72 7.76
C TYR A 170 -13.70 0.41 8.03
N TYR A 171 -13.02 -0.55 8.62
CA TYR A 171 -13.62 -1.85 8.95
C TYR A 171 -13.77 -2.04 10.45
N MET A 172 -12.73 -1.72 11.22
CA MET A 172 -12.71 -2.00 12.65
C MET A 172 -11.69 -1.15 13.41
N SER A 173 -11.84 -1.15 14.72
CA SER A 173 -10.83 -0.70 15.67
C SER A 173 -10.29 -1.88 16.46
N ASN A 174 -9.01 -1.85 16.78
CA ASN A 174 -8.35 -2.86 17.60
C ASN A 174 -7.60 -2.21 18.76
N CYS A 175 -7.36 -3.01 19.81
CA CYS A 175 -6.41 -2.66 20.86
C CYS A 175 -5.13 -3.47 20.72
N ILE A 176 -4.00 -2.80 20.83
CA ILE A 176 -2.66 -3.41 20.75
C ILE A 176 -2.10 -3.51 22.17
N SER A 177 -1.73 -4.72 22.58
CA SER A 177 -1.06 -4.96 23.86
C SER A 177 0.16 -5.85 23.68
N THR A 178 1.17 -5.60 24.49
CA THR A 178 2.36 -6.43 24.64
C THR A 178 2.18 -7.53 25.69
N ASP A 179 1.08 -7.51 26.44
CA ASP A 179 0.73 -8.56 27.39
C ASP A 179 0.24 -9.83 26.67
N ASN A 180 1.06 -10.88 26.70
CA ASN A 180 0.75 -12.16 26.07
C ASN A 180 -0.26 -13.02 26.86
N SER A 181 -0.62 -12.63 28.09
CA SER A 181 -1.64 -13.32 28.89
C SER A 181 -3.07 -12.97 28.44
N LEU A 182 -3.24 -11.86 27.72
CA LEU A 182 -4.54 -11.44 27.22
C LEU A 182 -5.03 -12.31 26.08
N LEU A 183 -6.31 -12.64 26.11
CA LEU A 183 -6.98 -13.33 25.01
C LEU A 183 -7.00 -12.43 23.78
N LYS A 184 -6.38 -12.89 22.69
CA LYS A 184 -6.40 -12.18 21.41
C LYS A 184 -7.60 -12.65 20.58
N THR A 185 -8.42 -11.73 20.18
CA THR A 185 -9.53 -11.96 19.23
C THR A 185 -9.12 -11.52 17.83
N LYS A 186 -9.61 -12.20 16.81
CA LYS A 186 -9.23 -11.87 15.41
C LYS A 186 -10.14 -10.80 14.78
N GLY A 187 -11.13 -10.31 15.49
CA GLY A 187 -12.14 -9.41 14.89
C GLY A 187 -12.98 -10.12 13.81
N ASN A 188 -13.47 -9.35 12.85
CA ASN A 188 -14.34 -9.83 11.78
C ASN A 188 -13.63 -10.05 10.44
N LEU A 189 -12.30 -9.94 10.40
CA LEU A 189 -11.47 -10.16 9.22
C LEU A 189 -10.47 -11.28 9.43
#